data_cd7a04c210eb5b376ab2f2c967173774
#
_entry.id   cd7a04c210eb5b376ab2f2c967173774
#
_cell.length_a   1.000
_cell.length_b   1.000
_cell.length_c   1.000
_cell.angle_alpha   90.00
_cell.angle_beta   90.00
_cell.angle_gamma   90.00
#
_symmetry.space_group_name_H-M   'P 1'
#
loop_
_entity.id
_entity.type
_entity.pdbx_description
1 polymer ?
#
loop_
_entity_poly.entity_id
_entity_poly.type
_entity_poly.pdbx_seq_one_letter_code
_entity_poly.pdbx_strand_id
1 'polypeptide(L)'
;IKPHCPCVLSAGNDMKVIRTVREQAVKNLSQLVIPDINQLKLISCDVFGSKFEFKGQHYEVTMGGAHQVLNAMSVISGIRLINDTLKIPQDKIFEGIKKAQLQGRVQILSREPLLILDGAHNPDGLSALAGVLEHCEKRPCYAVMGMCRDKNITEAVKKIIPYVDKFYTVDGFSDRAETASDLADIITNAGGRAEQSPKPALEMARQLIN
;
A
#
# COMPACT_ATOMS: atom_id res chain seq x y z
N ILE A 1 -2.56 18.35 -13.34
CA ILE A 1 -1.23 18.99 -13.38
C ILE A 1 -1.47 20.48 -13.49
N LYS A 2 -0.90 21.29 -12.60
CA LYS A 2 -0.99 22.75 -12.63
C LYS A 2 0.01 23.31 -13.68
N PRO A 3 -0.33 24.40 -14.39
CA PRO A 3 0.61 25.03 -15.32
C PRO A 3 1.93 25.41 -14.64
N HIS A 4 3.04 25.16 -15.33
CA HIS A 4 4.41 25.48 -14.90
C HIS A 4 4.84 24.83 -13.57
N CYS A 5 4.08 23.87 -13.04
CA CYS A 5 4.45 23.15 -11.83
C CYS A 5 5.04 21.78 -12.20
N PRO A 6 6.23 21.42 -11.69
CA PRO A 6 6.77 20.10 -11.92
C PRO A 6 5.86 19.03 -11.30
N CYS A 7 5.80 17.88 -11.93
CA CYS A 7 5.05 16.73 -11.41
C CYS A 7 5.90 15.47 -11.44
N VAL A 8 5.61 14.58 -10.49
CA VAL A 8 6.23 13.24 -10.41
C VAL A 8 5.14 12.20 -10.62
N LEU A 9 5.36 11.29 -11.55
CA LEU A 9 4.56 10.09 -11.70
C LEU A 9 5.34 8.91 -11.11
N SER A 10 4.71 8.11 -10.26
CA SER A 10 5.37 6.95 -9.65
C SER A 10 5.90 5.99 -10.71
N ALA A 11 7.00 5.32 -10.41
CA ALA A 11 7.52 4.24 -11.23
C ALA A 11 6.52 3.06 -11.27
N GLY A 12 6.60 2.23 -12.33
CA GLY A 12 5.79 1.03 -12.46
C GLY A 12 4.38 1.24 -13.05
N ASN A 13 4.02 2.46 -13.47
CA ASN A 13 2.77 2.68 -14.19
C ASN A 13 2.85 2.11 -15.62
N ASP A 14 1.70 1.68 -16.17
CA ASP A 14 1.62 1.23 -17.54
C ASP A 14 1.85 2.37 -18.56
N MET A 15 2.18 2.01 -19.80
CA MET A 15 2.50 2.95 -20.86
C MET A 15 1.33 3.87 -21.20
N LYS A 16 0.07 3.44 -21.01
CA LYS A 16 -1.11 4.24 -21.28
C LYS A 16 -1.24 5.37 -20.26
N VAL A 17 -1.04 5.07 -18.97
CA VAL A 17 -1.01 6.09 -17.90
C VAL A 17 0.13 7.07 -18.13
N ILE A 18 1.34 6.57 -18.41
CA ILE A 18 2.53 7.40 -18.68
C ILE A 18 2.27 8.37 -19.84
N ARG A 19 1.68 7.87 -20.93
CA ARG A 19 1.36 8.70 -22.11
C ARG A 19 0.36 9.79 -21.75
N THR A 20 -0.75 9.44 -21.10
CA THR A 20 -1.78 10.40 -20.70
C THR A 20 -1.23 11.51 -19.80
N VAL A 21 -0.44 11.13 -18.78
CA VAL A 21 0.18 12.11 -17.87
C VAL A 21 1.19 12.98 -18.59
N ARG A 22 1.98 12.42 -19.52
CA ARG A 22 2.95 13.18 -20.32
C ARG A 22 2.27 14.20 -21.23
N GLU A 23 1.20 13.83 -21.90
CA GLU A 23 0.42 14.74 -22.74
C GLU A 23 -0.14 15.92 -21.92
N GLN A 24 -0.62 15.66 -20.71
CA GLN A 24 -1.10 16.71 -19.80
C GLN A 24 0.04 17.59 -19.27
N ALA A 25 1.20 17.00 -18.97
CA ALA A 25 2.36 17.77 -18.55
C ALA A 25 2.83 18.74 -19.65
N VAL A 26 2.90 18.27 -20.90
CA VAL A 26 3.25 19.12 -22.07
C VAL A 26 2.25 20.25 -22.23
N LYS A 27 0.93 19.98 -22.21
CA LYS A 27 -0.11 21.02 -22.31
C LYS A 27 0.01 22.10 -21.24
N ASN A 28 0.48 21.73 -20.05
CA ASN A 28 0.63 22.66 -18.93
C ASN A 28 2.06 23.25 -18.82
N LEU A 29 2.93 23.01 -19.79
CA LEU A 29 4.34 23.44 -19.75
C LEU A 29 5.01 23.01 -18.44
N SER A 30 4.72 21.80 -17.99
CA SER A 30 5.15 21.26 -16.71
C SER A 30 6.20 20.17 -16.92
N GLN A 31 7.27 20.21 -16.13
CA GLN A 31 8.27 19.15 -16.12
C GLN A 31 7.66 17.87 -15.53
N LEU A 32 7.72 16.75 -16.27
CA LEU A 32 7.35 15.42 -15.77
C LEU A 32 8.60 14.63 -15.42
N VAL A 33 8.67 14.14 -14.20
CA VAL A 33 9.70 13.20 -13.74
C VAL A 33 9.05 11.86 -13.42
N ILE A 34 9.62 10.78 -13.95
CA ILE A 34 9.29 9.40 -13.62
C ILE A 34 10.56 8.79 -13.04
N PRO A 35 10.55 8.33 -11.77
CA PRO A 35 11.73 7.69 -11.19
C PRO A 35 12.14 6.46 -12.02
N ASP A 36 13.41 6.36 -12.36
CA ASP A 36 13.94 5.22 -13.12
C ASP A 36 14.15 4.03 -12.17
N ILE A 37 13.37 2.99 -12.36
CA ILE A 37 13.42 1.76 -11.55
C ILE A 37 14.77 1.02 -11.70
N ASN A 38 15.49 1.19 -12.82
CA ASN A 38 16.81 0.59 -13.01
C ASN A 38 17.87 1.19 -12.07
N GLN A 39 17.59 2.35 -11.48
CA GLN A 39 18.46 2.98 -10.46
C GLN A 39 18.11 2.56 -9.04
N LEU A 40 17.15 1.64 -8.86
CA LEU A 40 16.77 1.05 -7.59
C LEU A 40 17.55 -0.26 -7.38
N LYS A 41 18.16 -0.40 -6.21
CA LYS A 41 18.67 -1.66 -5.69
C LYS A 41 18.02 -1.94 -4.35
N LEU A 42 17.10 -2.91 -4.33
CA LEU A 42 16.46 -3.34 -3.10
C LEU A 42 17.47 -4.17 -2.28
N ILE A 43 17.69 -3.80 -1.02
CA ILE A 43 18.62 -4.47 -0.10
C ILE A 43 17.86 -5.43 0.81
N SER A 44 16.75 -4.96 1.40
CA SER A 44 15.85 -5.78 2.20
C SER A 44 14.43 -5.22 2.13
N CYS A 45 13.44 -6.11 2.24
CA CYS A 45 12.03 -5.72 2.28
C CYS A 45 11.27 -6.77 3.08
N ASP A 46 10.58 -6.34 4.12
CA ASP A 46 9.69 -7.17 4.93
C ASP A 46 8.46 -6.37 5.39
N VAL A 47 7.69 -6.96 6.29
CA VAL A 47 6.49 -6.33 6.85
C VAL A 47 6.81 -5.11 7.73
N PHE A 48 8.04 -4.99 8.23
CA PHE A 48 8.45 -3.92 9.14
C PHE A 48 9.14 -2.76 8.43
N GLY A 49 9.48 -2.92 7.15
CA GLY A 49 10.11 -1.87 6.37
C GLY A 49 11.01 -2.37 5.25
N SER A 50 11.71 -1.43 4.63
CA SER A 50 12.62 -1.73 3.52
C SER A 50 13.88 -0.88 3.59
N LYS A 51 15.00 -1.46 3.15
CA LYS A 51 16.25 -0.75 2.88
C LYS A 51 16.57 -0.87 1.40
N PHE A 52 16.97 0.23 0.79
CA PHE A 52 17.25 0.27 -0.63
C PHE A 52 18.28 1.35 -0.97
N GLU A 53 18.92 1.18 -2.11
CA GLU A 53 19.75 2.20 -2.73
C GLU A 53 19.00 2.79 -3.93
N PHE A 54 18.97 4.10 -4.04
CA PHE A 54 18.40 4.82 -5.17
C PHE A 54 19.30 6.01 -5.56
N LYS A 55 19.70 6.06 -6.83
CA LYS A 55 20.62 7.07 -7.34
C LYS A 55 21.94 7.18 -6.52
N GLY A 56 22.51 6.04 -6.13
CA GLY A 56 23.75 5.95 -5.38
C GLY A 56 23.65 6.39 -3.91
N GLN A 57 22.43 6.52 -3.36
CA GLN A 57 22.20 6.88 -1.96
C GLN A 57 21.38 5.80 -1.26
N HIS A 58 21.72 5.50 -0.01
CA HIS A 58 21.02 4.52 0.81
C HIS A 58 19.83 5.17 1.53
N TYR A 59 18.67 4.51 1.50
CA TYR A 59 17.44 4.93 2.16
C TYR A 59 16.85 3.79 2.97
N GLU A 60 16.07 4.16 3.97
CA GLU A 60 15.28 3.25 4.78
C GLU A 60 13.86 3.81 4.90
N VAL A 61 12.86 2.94 4.77
CA VAL A 61 11.45 3.23 5.07
C VAL A 61 10.95 2.24 6.10
N THR A 62 10.19 2.71 7.08
CA THR A 62 9.66 1.89 8.19
C THR A 62 8.23 1.39 7.91
N MET A 63 7.68 1.66 6.74
CA MET A 63 6.43 1.09 6.26
C MET A 63 6.74 -0.15 5.41
N GLY A 64 6.05 -1.26 5.69
CA GLY A 64 6.27 -2.53 5.02
C GLY A 64 5.83 -2.57 3.55
N GLY A 65 6.50 -3.41 2.77
CA GLY A 65 6.15 -3.73 1.40
C GLY A 65 6.88 -2.92 0.33
N ALA A 66 7.19 -3.59 -0.78
CA ALA A 66 7.96 -3.03 -1.90
C ALA A 66 7.30 -1.81 -2.56
N HIS A 67 5.96 -1.70 -2.53
CA HIS A 67 5.25 -0.53 -3.03
C HIS A 67 5.61 0.76 -2.27
N GLN A 68 6.01 0.66 -0.99
CA GLN A 68 6.47 1.83 -0.24
C GLN A 68 7.85 2.32 -0.68
N VAL A 69 8.67 1.42 -1.22
CA VAL A 69 9.94 1.82 -1.86
C VAL A 69 9.67 2.66 -3.11
N LEU A 70 8.71 2.26 -3.96
CA LEU A 70 8.30 3.04 -5.15
C LEU A 70 7.72 4.41 -4.76
N ASN A 71 6.93 4.44 -3.68
CA ASN A 71 6.42 5.69 -3.13
C ASN A 71 7.58 6.59 -2.64
N ALA A 72 8.54 6.04 -1.92
CA ALA A 72 9.72 6.77 -1.46
C ALA A 72 10.56 7.31 -2.63
N MET A 73 10.78 6.53 -3.70
CA MET A 73 11.44 7.00 -4.92
C MET A 73 10.74 8.21 -5.53
N SER A 74 9.41 8.21 -5.53
CA SER A 74 8.60 9.33 -6.02
C SER A 74 8.80 10.58 -5.15
N VAL A 75 8.76 10.41 -3.83
CA VAL A 75 9.02 11.50 -2.86
C VAL A 75 10.43 12.06 -3.02
N ILE A 76 11.46 11.20 -3.08
CA ILE A 76 12.87 11.60 -3.28
C ILE A 76 13.01 12.40 -4.58
N SER A 77 12.36 11.93 -5.65
CA SER A 77 12.42 12.62 -6.95
C SER A 77 11.70 13.96 -6.90
N GLY A 78 10.57 14.05 -6.20
CA GLY A 78 9.84 15.31 -5.99
C GLY A 78 10.64 16.32 -5.16
N ILE A 79 11.24 15.87 -4.06
CA ILE A 79 12.11 16.73 -3.23
C ILE A 79 13.25 17.28 -4.07
N ARG A 80 13.95 16.44 -4.85
CA ARG A 80 15.05 16.89 -5.71
C ARG A 80 14.66 17.98 -6.70
N LEU A 81 13.41 17.94 -7.23
CA LEU A 81 12.90 18.97 -8.15
C LEU A 81 12.75 20.34 -7.51
N ILE A 82 12.47 20.38 -6.21
CA ILE A 82 12.16 21.63 -5.49
C ILE A 82 13.25 22.02 -4.49
N ASN A 83 14.27 21.18 -4.30
CA ASN A 83 15.26 21.39 -3.24
C ASN A 83 16.20 22.57 -3.52
N ASP A 84 16.37 22.98 -4.78
CA ASP A 84 17.09 24.21 -5.08
C ASP A 84 16.44 25.44 -4.45
N THR A 85 15.12 25.41 -4.28
CA THR A 85 14.36 26.45 -3.60
C THR A 85 14.29 26.21 -2.08
N LEU A 86 14.00 24.96 -1.64
CA LEU A 86 13.76 24.65 -0.23
C LEU A 86 15.04 24.51 0.60
N LYS A 87 16.18 24.17 -0.04
CA LYS A 87 17.49 23.99 0.63
C LYS A 87 17.47 23.00 1.80
N ILE A 88 16.69 21.92 1.68
CA ILE A 88 16.61 20.88 2.72
C ILE A 88 17.93 20.10 2.76
N PRO A 89 18.59 20.01 3.92
CA PRO A 89 19.80 19.21 4.08
C PRO A 89 19.55 17.72 3.80
N GLN A 90 20.53 17.03 3.23
CA GLN A 90 20.38 15.63 2.81
C GLN A 90 20.07 14.69 3.99
N ASP A 91 20.68 14.91 5.15
CA ASP A 91 20.40 14.17 6.38
C ASP A 91 18.93 14.29 6.80
N LYS A 92 18.31 15.48 6.63
CA LYS A 92 16.90 15.70 6.91
C LYS A 92 15.98 15.00 5.91
N ILE A 93 16.40 14.85 4.67
CA ILE A 93 15.66 14.06 3.68
C ILE A 93 15.67 12.58 4.08
N PHE A 94 16.84 12.03 4.45
CA PHE A 94 16.94 10.64 4.93
C PHE A 94 16.09 10.42 6.18
N GLU A 95 16.20 11.30 7.16
CA GLU A 95 15.44 11.22 8.41
C GLU A 95 13.93 11.29 8.16
N GLY A 96 13.48 12.21 7.30
CA GLY A 96 12.07 12.38 6.94
C GLY A 96 11.49 11.13 6.24
N ILE A 97 12.23 10.55 5.30
CA ILE A 97 11.80 9.33 4.60
C ILE A 97 11.73 8.15 5.57
N LYS A 98 12.73 7.99 6.45
CA LYS A 98 12.75 6.92 7.45
C LYS A 98 11.62 7.04 8.46
N LYS A 99 11.28 8.25 8.90
CA LYS A 99 10.22 8.52 9.91
C LYS A 99 8.82 8.61 9.30
N ALA A 100 8.70 8.64 7.97
CA ALA A 100 7.42 8.73 7.32
C ALA A 100 6.55 7.54 7.70
N GLN A 101 5.34 7.82 8.20
CA GLN A 101 4.33 6.82 8.52
C GLN A 101 2.99 7.32 8.02
N LEU A 102 2.18 6.40 7.52
CA LEU A 102 0.82 6.67 7.09
C LEU A 102 -0.12 5.66 7.75
N GLN A 103 -1.08 6.15 8.50
CA GLN A 103 -2.05 5.30 9.19
C GLN A 103 -2.81 4.42 8.18
N GLY A 104 -2.99 3.14 8.55
CA GLY A 104 -3.66 2.17 7.68
C GLY A 104 -2.90 1.84 6.39
N ARG A 105 -1.58 1.95 6.37
CA ARG A 105 -0.73 1.50 5.27
C ARG A 105 0.33 0.53 5.82
N VAL A 106 -0.02 -0.76 5.82
CA VAL A 106 0.77 -1.83 6.46
C VAL A 106 1.22 -1.39 7.86
N GLN A 107 0.28 -0.79 8.61
CA GLN A 107 0.56 -0.26 9.94
C GLN A 107 0.65 -1.41 10.93
N ILE A 108 1.78 -1.56 11.59
CA ILE A 108 1.98 -2.56 12.63
C ILE A 108 1.40 -2.04 13.94
N LEU A 109 0.33 -2.66 14.41
CA LEU A 109 -0.31 -2.35 15.70
C LEU A 109 0.26 -3.19 16.84
N SER A 110 0.72 -4.42 16.57
CA SER A 110 1.41 -5.32 17.50
C SER A 110 2.42 -6.17 16.73
N ARG A 111 3.50 -6.54 17.38
CA ARG A 111 4.51 -7.45 16.82
C ARG A 111 4.31 -8.90 17.25
N GLU A 112 3.74 -9.11 18.46
CA GLU A 112 3.48 -10.43 19.02
C GLU A 112 2.17 -10.40 19.81
N PRO A 113 1.14 -11.06 19.28
CA PRO A 113 1.03 -11.56 17.92
C PRO A 113 1.12 -10.42 16.89
N LEU A 114 1.54 -10.73 15.66
CA LEU A 114 1.62 -9.74 14.61
C LEU A 114 0.23 -9.27 14.19
N LEU A 115 -0.06 -7.99 14.39
CA LEU A 115 -1.32 -7.35 13.99
C LEU A 115 -1.02 -6.19 13.02
N ILE A 116 -1.56 -6.31 11.82
CA ILE A 116 -1.41 -5.33 10.74
C ILE A 116 -2.74 -4.66 10.47
N LEU A 117 -2.75 -3.34 10.36
CA LEU A 117 -3.87 -2.54 9.86
C LEU A 117 -3.53 -2.02 8.46
N ASP A 118 -4.40 -2.31 7.49
CA ASP A 118 -4.24 -1.81 6.12
C ASP A 118 -5.56 -1.32 5.53
N GLY A 119 -5.50 -0.27 4.72
CA GLY A 119 -6.65 0.33 4.06
C GLY A 119 -6.83 -0.10 2.60
N ALA A 120 -6.22 -1.20 2.17
CA ALA A 120 -6.41 -1.75 0.82
C ALA A 120 -7.88 -2.10 0.59
N HIS A 121 -8.45 -1.58 -0.51
CA HIS A 121 -9.88 -1.71 -0.81
C HIS A 121 -10.17 -1.83 -2.32
N ASN A 122 -9.16 -2.11 -3.12
CA ASN A 122 -9.25 -2.34 -4.55
C ASN A 122 -8.22 -3.40 -4.99
N PRO A 123 -8.28 -3.92 -6.22
CA PRO A 123 -7.38 -4.98 -6.68
C PRO A 123 -5.90 -4.63 -6.54
N ASP A 124 -5.50 -3.40 -6.88
CA ASP A 124 -4.10 -2.96 -6.80
C ASP A 124 -3.62 -2.88 -5.34
N GLY A 125 -4.44 -2.32 -4.45
CA GLY A 125 -4.15 -2.24 -3.02
C GLY A 125 -4.01 -3.64 -2.39
N LEU A 126 -4.94 -4.55 -2.68
CA LEU A 126 -4.86 -5.92 -2.17
C LEU A 126 -3.72 -6.72 -2.81
N SER A 127 -3.33 -6.42 -4.06
CA SER A 127 -2.10 -6.98 -4.65
C SER A 127 -0.84 -6.51 -3.92
N ALA A 128 -0.78 -5.23 -3.55
CA ALA A 128 0.33 -4.70 -2.77
C ALA A 128 0.40 -5.33 -1.36
N LEU A 129 -0.75 -5.49 -0.69
CA LEU A 129 -0.84 -6.19 0.59
C LEU A 129 -0.45 -7.67 0.46
N ALA A 130 -0.86 -8.36 -0.60
CA ALA A 130 -0.47 -9.74 -0.89
C ALA A 130 1.06 -9.89 -0.93
N GLY A 131 1.77 -8.96 -1.61
CA GLY A 131 3.22 -8.97 -1.65
C GLY A 131 3.88 -8.76 -0.26
N VAL A 132 3.19 -8.14 0.69
CA VAL A 132 3.64 -8.06 2.09
C VAL A 132 3.40 -9.39 2.81
N LEU A 133 2.21 -9.98 2.64
CA LEU A 133 1.82 -11.24 3.31
C LEU A 133 2.62 -12.43 2.79
N GLU A 134 3.06 -12.41 1.53
CA GLU A 134 3.91 -13.44 0.94
C GLU A 134 5.24 -13.62 1.72
N HIS A 135 5.78 -12.53 2.24
CA HIS A 135 7.01 -12.53 3.03
C HIS A 135 6.76 -12.62 4.54
N CYS A 136 5.50 -12.85 4.95
CA CYS A 136 5.15 -13.02 6.35
C CYS A 136 5.09 -14.50 6.71
N GLU A 137 6.06 -14.97 7.49
CA GLU A 137 6.14 -16.39 7.93
C GLU A 137 5.15 -16.73 9.07
N LYS A 138 4.55 -15.71 9.70
CA LYS A 138 3.62 -15.91 10.84
C LYS A 138 2.32 -16.56 10.35
N ARG A 139 2.01 -17.76 10.86
CA ARG A 139 0.80 -18.54 10.57
C ARG A 139 0.18 -19.07 11.86
N PRO A 140 -1.15 -19.24 11.95
CA PRO A 140 -2.15 -18.91 10.91
C PRO A 140 -2.33 -17.40 10.70
N CYS A 141 -2.79 -16.99 9.49
CA CYS A 141 -3.13 -15.62 9.15
C CYS A 141 -4.64 -15.46 9.07
N TYR A 142 -5.21 -14.61 9.91
CA TYR A 142 -6.63 -14.27 9.92
C TYR A 142 -6.85 -12.84 9.44
N ALA A 143 -7.91 -12.60 8.66
CA ALA A 143 -8.28 -11.27 8.23
C ALA A 143 -9.66 -10.89 8.77
N VAL A 144 -9.75 -9.72 9.43
CA VAL A 144 -11.03 -9.05 9.69
C VAL A 144 -11.22 -8.01 8.59
N MET A 145 -12.23 -8.18 7.74
CA MET A 145 -12.33 -7.46 6.48
C MET A 145 -13.71 -6.86 6.23
N GLY A 146 -13.74 -5.60 5.82
CA GLY A 146 -14.91 -4.93 5.26
C GLY A 146 -14.54 -4.24 3.95
N MET A 147 -15.45 -4.22 2.98
CA MET A 147 -15.26 -3.55 1.69
C MET A 147 -16.50 -2.76 1.28
N CYS A 148 -16.31 -1.74 0.44
CA CYS A 148 -17.43 -1.02 -0.16
C CYS A 148 -17.93 -1.74 -1.42
N ARG A 149 -19.26 -1.76 -1.63
CA ARG A 149 -19.94 -2.44 -2.74
C ARG A 149 -19.61 -1.87 -4.13
N ASP A 150 -19.13 -0.63 -4.19
CA ASP A 150 -18.73 0.04 -5.43
C ASP A 150 -17.35 -0.40 -5.94
N LYS A 151 -16.69 -1.34 -5.26
CA LYS A 151 -15.38 -1.86 -5.62
C LYS A 151 -15.47 -3.20 -6.35
N ASN A 152 -14.46 -3.53 -7.12
CA ASN A 152 -14.33 -4.87 -7.72
C ASN A 152 -13.84 -5.86 -6.65
N ILE A 153 -14.77 -6.26 -5.75
CA ILE A 153 -14.48 -7.07 -4.58
C ILE A 153 -13.91 -8.43 -5.00
N THR A 154 -14.55 -9.10 -5.97
CA THR A 154 -14.16 -10.45 -6.40
C THR A 154 -12.73 -10.50 -6.92
N GLU A 155 -12.32 -9.53 -7.74
CA GLU A 155 -10.95 -9.46 -8.24
C GLU A 155 -9.96 -9.11 -7.12
N ALA A 156 -10.36 -8.20 -6.24
CA ALA A 156 -9.53 -7.75 -5.14
C ALA A 156 -9.22 -8.89 -4.14
N VAL A 157 -10.24 -9.64 -3.68
CA VAL A 157 -10.05 -10.70 -2.68
C VAL A 157 -9.23 -11.87 -3.20
N LYS A 158 -9.33 -12.19 -4.50
CA LYS A 158 -8.50 -13.23 -5.13
C LYS A 158 -6.98 -12.98 -4.96
N LYS A 159 -6.56 -11.72 -4.78
CA LYS A 159 -5.14 -11.38 -4.59
C LYS A 159 -4.60 -11.85 -3.25
N ILE A 160 -5.43 -11.86 -2.19
CA ILE A 160 -4.97 -12.17 -0.83
C ILE A 160 -5.44 -13.53 -0.31
N ILE A 161 -6.44 -14.16 -0.93
CA ILE A 161 -6.92 -15.49 -0.54
C ILE A 161 -5.77 -16.49 -0.33
N PRO A 162 -4.71 -16.56 -1.18
CA PRO A 162 -3.62 -17.51 -0.97
C PRO A 162 -2.81 -17.30 0.32
N TYR A 163 -2.93 -16.13 0.94
CA TYR A 163 -2.14 -15.72 2.09
C TYR A 163 -2.93 -15.66 3.40
N VAL A 164 -4.26 -15.89 3.35
CA VAL A 164 -5.18 -15.79 4.49
C VAL A 164 -5.88 -17.11 4.73
N ASP A 165 -5.72 -17.65 5.94
CA ASP A 165 -6.31 -18.95 6.32
C ASP A 165 -7.82 -18.85 6.55
N LYS A 166 -8.30 -17.71 7.09
CA LYS A 166 -9.73 -17.44 7.29
C LYS A 166 -10.03 -15.95 7.35
N PHE A 167 -11.16 -15.57 6.75
CA PHE A 167 -11.71 -14.21 6.78
C PHE A 167 -12.90 -14.13 7.73
N TYR A 168 -12.96 -13.06 8.51
CA TYR A 168 -14.10 -12.61 9.29
C TYR A 168 -14.60 -11.31 8.69
N THR A 169 -15.76 -11.37 8.04
CA THR A 169 -16.32 -10.23 7.32
C THR A 169 -17.13 -9.32 8.22
N VAL A 170 -17.01 -8.02 8.03
CA VAL A 170 -17.69 -6.98 8.80
C VAL A 170 -18.29 -5.93 7.88
N ASP A 171 -19.34 -5.26 8.37
CA ASP A 171 -20.02 -4.14 7.71
C ASP A 171 -20.24 -2.95 8.68
N GLY A 172 -21.15 -2.05 8.33
CA GLY A 172 -21.58 -0.96 9.22
C GLY A 172 -20.62 0.20 9.36
N PHE A 173 -19.45 0.19 8.69
CA PHE A 173 -18.45 1.27 8.74
C PHE A 173 -18.77 2.42 7.75
N SER A 174 -19.70 2.22 6.82
CA SER A 174 -20.11 3.19 5.80
C SER A 174 -21.44 2.75 5.18
N ASP A 175 -22.26 3.70 4.72
CA ASP A 175 -23.49 3.43 3.95
C ASP A 175 -23.20 2.71 2.62
N ARG A 176 -21.96 2.74 2.14
CA ARG A 176 -21.49 2.04 0.96
C ARG A 176 -20.90 0.67 1.26
N ALA A 177 -20.82 0.28 2.53
CA ALA A 177 -20.28 -1.03 2.88
C ALA A 177 -21.09 -2.14 2.23
N GLU A 178 -20.41 -3.18 1.73
CA GLU A 178 -21.02 -4.45 1.41
C GLU A 178 -21.47 -5.12 2.70
N THR A 179 -22.58 -5.88 2.66
CA THR A 179 -23.01 -6.60 3.86
C THR A 179 -21.97 -7.65 4.24
N ALA A 180 -21.83 -7.91 5.53
CA ALA A 180 -20.86 -8.91 6.00
C ALA A 180 -21.18 -10.31 5.43
N SER A 181 -22.47 -10.64 5.28
CA SER A 181 -22.91 -11.91 4.67
C SER A 181 -22.52 -12.01 3.21
N ASP A 182 -22.87 -10.99 2.39
CA ASP A 182 -22.57 -11.01 0.95
C ASP A 182 -21.06 -11.00 0.69
N LEU A 183 -20.28 -10.26 1.50
CA LEU A 183 -18.84 -10.27 1.42
C LEU A 183 -18.24 -11.66 1.74
N ALA A 184 -18.80 -12.37 2.74
CA ALA A 184 -18.39 -13.74 3.05
C ALA A 184 -18.67 -14.69 1.89
N ASP A 185 -19.85 -14.57 1.26
CA ASP A 185 -20.23 -15.37 0.10
C ASP A 185 -19.33 -15.08 -1.10
N ILE A 186 -19.01 -13.81 -1.38
CA ILE A 186 -18.08 -13.44 -2.46
C ILE A 186 -16.70 -14.06 -2.23
N ILE A 187 -16.17 -13.99 -1.02
CA ILE A 187 -14.86 -14.57 -0.69
C ILE A 187 -14.90 -16.10 -0.82
N THR A 188 -15.96 -16.75 -0.34
CA THR A 188 -16.12 -18.20 -0.40
C THR A 188 -16.23 -18.68 -1.86
N ASN A 189 -17.04 -18.00 -2.67
CA ASN A 189 -17.15 -18.27 -4.11
C ASN A 189 -15.85 -18.03 -4.87
N ALA A 190 -14.97 -17.17 -4.37
CA ALA A 190 -13.65 -16.93 -4.93
C ALA A 190 -12.59 -17.97 -4.47
N GLY A 191 -12.96 -18.92 -3.61
CA GLY A 191 -12.09 -20.00 -3.11
C GLY A 191 -11.47 -19.76 -1.74
N GLY A 192 -11.85 -18.69 -1.02
CA GLY A 192 -11.42 -18.42 0.34
C GLY A 192 -12.31 -19.10 1.38
N ARG A 193 -11.89 -19.06 2.64
CA ARG A 193 -12.68 -19.45 3.80
C ARG A 193 -13.17 -18.21 4.52
N ALA A 194 -14.46 -17.93 4.49
CA ALA A 194 -15.01 -16.73 5.10
C ALA A 194 -16.29 -17.03 5.88
N GLU A 195 -16.50 -16.24 6.93
CA GLU A 195 -17.77 -16.19 7.65
C GLU A 195 -18.03 -14.76 8.12
N GLN A 196 -19.30 -14.43 8.29
CA GLN A 196 -19.68 -13.17 8.93
C GLN A 196 -19.13 -13.14 10.35
N SER A 197 -18.48 -12.05 10.72
CA SER A 197 -17.97 -11.86 12.08
C SER A 197 -19.13 -11.80 13.09
N PRO A 198 -19.08 -12.57 14.18
CA PRO A 198 -20.08 -12.49 15.25
C PRO A 198 -19.94 -11.20 16.09
N LYS A 199 -18.91 -10.42 15.87
CA LYS A 199 -18.55 -9.23 16.65
C LYS A 199 -18.15 -8.08 15.74
N PRO A 200 -18.23 -6.83 16.23
CA PRO A 200 -17.63 -5.68 15.56
C PRO A 200 -16.15 -5.88 15.27
N ALA A 201 -15.64 -5.23 14.22
CA ALA A 201 -14.28 -5.45 13.70
C ALA A 201 -13.18 -5.39 14.78
N LEU A 202 -13.21 -4.38 15.65
CA LEU A 202 -12.20 -4.21 16.69
C LEU A 202 -12.25 -5.32 17.76
N GLU A 203 -13.45 -5.75 18.13
CA GLU A 203 -13.64 -6.83 19.11
C GLU A 203 -13.21 -8.17 18.52
N MET A 204 -13.51 -8.41 17.24
CA MET A 204 -13.07 -9.62 16.55
C MET A 204 -11.53 -9.66 16.44
N ALA A 205 -10.90 -8.55 16.06
CA ALA A 205 -9.46 -8.45 16.01
C ALA A 205 -8.82 -8.74 17.39
N ARG A 206 -9.37 -8.16 18.46
CA ARG A 206 -8.92 -8.44 19.85
C ARG A 206 -9.06 -9.90 20.24
N GLN A 207 -10.14 -10.55 19.83
CA GLN A 207 -10.35 -11.98 20.12
C GLN A 207 -9.33 -12.87 19.40
N LEU A 208 -8.91 -12.50 18.20
CA LEU A 208 -7.95 -13.28 17.41
C LEU A 208 -6.51 -13.17 17.91
N ILE A 209 -6.19 -12.14 18.69
CA ILE A 209 -4.85 -11.91 19.23
C ILE A 209 -4.67 -12.35 20.69
N ASN A 210 -5.75 -12.75 21.38
CA ASN A 210 -5.74 -13.31 22.74
C ASN A 210 -5.82 -14.82 22.71
#